data_1c13f135af1841f220b066f3bb30f93a
#
_entry.id   1c13f135af1841f220b066f3bb30f93a
#
_cell.length_a   1.000
_cell.length_b   1.000
_cell.length_c   1.000
_cell.angle_alpha   90.00
_cell.angle_beta   90.00
_cell.angle_gamma   90.00
#
_symmetry.space_group_name_H-M   'P 1'
#
loop_
_entity.id
_entity.type
_entity.pdbx_description
1 polymer ?
#
loop_
_entity_poly.entity_id
_entity_poly.type
_entity_poly.pdbx_seq_one_letter_code
_entity_poly.pdbx_strand_id
1 'polypeptide(L)'
;MVENGVQLTLTSTLKSTGKTRISADGLNNGSHATKEKHEHNGTLQPSKGQKQQLCTTCAKGHTCQSVINRTRQMRALMDSKKPYQAHSVFKHLMDEGHQPSLVTYTILLTALTNQRMFESIPSLLAQVELAGIRPDSIFFNALINAFVEAKRMGEAINTFWKMKHSGCHPTTSTFNTLIKGYGIVGKPEESQRVFDMMCIEGSVRPNLTTYNILVKAWCDQRNLEEAWGVVGKMRAGGVEPDIVTYNTIANAYANNEETWRAEELIVEIQTRVRTSERTWGIIIGGYCREGRLEEALRCIQQMKDAGIVPNVVIFNTLLKGFLDANDMAAVNNILGLMEQFGIKPDIVTYSHQLNTFSSLGHMAKCMKVFDKMVESGIEPDPQVYSILAKGFVRAKQPEKAEDLLLQMSHLGVCPNVVTFTTVISGWCSVADMESAMRVYEKMCKSGVYPNLRTFETLIWGYSEQKQPWKAEEVLQMMRETGVKPKQSTYCLIADAWKAVGLIENMNNSNGSPNGPFAIDKLDHSDDNCNVQISEDNNKLQSFDESNGRAMNGRSRSSFLQITNALGSSGIVSAKVLKAGEFHPKD
;
A
#
# COMPACT_ATOMS: atom_id res chain seq x y z
N MET A 1 -6.31 -60.47 -14.48
CA MET A 1 -5.44 -61.20 -13.57
C MET A 1 -4.77 -60.22 -12.67
N VAL A 2 -5.22 -60.26 -11.41
CA VAL A 2 -4.56 -59.98 -10.13
C VAL A 2 -4.09 -58.52 -9.95
N GLU A 3 -4.83 -57.61 -9.27
CA GLU A 3 -5.07 -57.44 -7.83
C GLU A 3 -3.79 -57.30 -6.99
N ASN A 4 -3.69 -56.11 -6.36
CA ASN A 4 -3.50 -55.81 -4.91
C ASN A 4 -3.17 -54.34 -4.77
N GLY A 5 -3.88 -53.45 -4.19
CA GLY A 5 -4.79 -53.35 -3.05
C GLY A 5 -4.04 -53.19 -1.73
N VAL A 6 -3.74 -51.88 -1.30
CA VAL A 6 -3.55 -51.62 0.13
C VAL A 6 -4.18 -50.25 0.46
N GLN A 7 -5.34 -50.35 1.10
CA GLN A 7 -5.94 -49.32 1.94
C GLN A 7 -5.15 -49.21 3.25
N LEU A 8 -4.97 -48.01 3.77
CA LEU A 8 -4.77 -47.80 5.20
C LEU A 8 -5.61 -46.64 5.72
N THR A 9 -6.39 -47.04 6.68
CA THR A 9 -7.50 -46.43 7.37
C THR A 9 -7.10 -45.30 8.34
N LEU A 10 -8.00 -44.32 8.41
CA LEU A 10 -8.19 -43.36 9.48
C LEU A 10 -8.46 -44.06 10.83
N THR A 11 -7.86 -43.59 11.90
CA THR A 11 -8.44 -43.68 13.24
C THR A 11 -8.31 -42.36 14.01
N SER A 12 -9.46 -41.79 14.26
CA SER A 12 -9.77 -40.74 15.24
C SER A 12 -9.64 -41.29 16.66
N THR A 13 -9.10 -40.53 17.60
CA THR A 13 -9.46 -40.63 19.04
C THR A 13 -9.52 -39.27 19.71
N LEU A 14 -10.73 -38.90 20.04
CA LEU A 14 -11.14 -37.92 21.06
C LEU A 14 -11.02 -38.56 22.46
N LYS A 15 -10.59 -37.77 23.44
CA LYS A 15 -11.02 -37.74 24.88
C LYS A 15 -10.32 -36.57 25.56
N SER A 16 -10.94 -35.47 25.93
CA SER A 16 -11.90 -35.10 26.98
C SER A 16 -11.35 -35.29 28.42
N THR A 17 -11.56 -34.17 29.13
CA THR A 17 -11.78 -33.95 30.56
C THR A 17 -10.60 -33.58 31.45
N GLY A 18 -10.88 -32.48 32.21
CA GLY A 18 -10.24 -32.20 33.47
C GLY A 18 -10.32 -30.72 33.92
N LYS A 19 -11.49 -30.27 34.37
CA LYS A 19 -11.65 -29.06 35.18
C LYS A 19 -11.03 -29.30 36.56
N THR A 20 -10.29 -28.34 37.10
CA THR A 20 -10.29 -28.07 38.55
C THR A 20 -10.11 -26.58 38.84
N ARG A 21 -11.09 -26.03 39.51
CA ARG A 21 -11.10 -24.76 40.23
C ARG A 21 -10.39 -24.98 41.58
N ILE A 22 -9.94 -23.88 42.20
CA ILE A 22 -9.87 -23.52 43.63
C ILE A 22 -8.77 -22.45 43.72
N SER A 23 -8.87 -21.36 44.32
CA SER A 23 -9.70 -20.47 45.10
C SER A 23 -8.76 -19.38 45.63
N ALA A 24 -9.34 -18.22 45.83
CA ALA A 24 -8.78 -16.99 46.37
C ALA A 24 -8.30 -17.12 47.82
N ASP A 25 -7.50 -16.17 48.18
CA ASP A 25 -7.33 -15.43 49.45
C ASP A 25 -5.85 -15.06 49.60
N GLY A 26 -5.41 -13.91 49.99
CA GLY A 26 -5.95 -12.85 50.78
C GLY A 26 -4.88 -11.78 51.01
N LEU A 27 -5.29 -10.56 51.00
CA LEU A 27 -4.95 -9.44 51.90
C LEU A 27 -3.52 -9.35 52.53
N ASN A 28 -2.73 -8.29 52.34
CA ASN A 28 -2.84 -7.06 53.11
C ASN A 28 -1.63 -6.12 52.97
N ASN A 29 -1.91 -4.84 52.78
CA ASN A 29 -1.34 -3.62 53.38
C ASN A 29 0.17 -3.45 53.62
N GLY A 30 0.64 -2.27 53.22
CA GLY A 30 1.74 -1.59 53.86
C GLY A 30 2.32 -0.41 53.08
N SER A 31 1.68 0.74 53.24
CA SER A 31 2.23 2.07 52.94
C SER A 31 3.57 2.31 53.67
N HIS A 32 4.52 2.99 53.03
CA HIS A 32 5.22 4.13 53.64
C HIS A 32 5.99 4.95 52.58
N ALA A 33 5.65 6.22 52.59
CA ALA A 33 6.39 7.28 51.90
C ALA A 33 7.58 7.69 52.78
N THR A 34 8.72 7.96 52.16
CA THR A 34 9.67 8.95 52.71
C THR A 34 10.40 9.63 51.54
N LYS A 35 10.26 10.95 51.54
CA LYS A 35 11.09 11.91 50.81
C LYS A 35 12.48 11.96 51.44
N GLU A 36 13.53 12.02 50.62
CA GLU A 36 14.72 12.79 50.99
C GLU A 36 15.44 13.29 49.73
N LYS A 37 15.64 14.61 49.70
CA LYS A 37 16.53 15.35 48.80
C LYS A 37 17.97 15.13 49.27
N HIS A 38 18.91 14.91 48.36
CA HIS A 38 20.26 15.45 48.50
C HIS A 38 20.90 15.64 47.10
N GLU A 39 21.29 16.89 46.86
CA GLU A 39 22.26 17.32 45.87
C GLU A 39 23.63 16.73 46.18
N HIS A 40 24.34 16.20 45.21
CA HIS A 40 25.79 16.29 45.18
C HIS A 40 26.36 16.23 43.76
N ASN A 41 27.09 17.27 43.42
CA ASN A 41 28.06 17.38 42.32
C ASN A 41 29.07 16.20 42.44
N GLY A 42 29.20 15.46 41.33
CA GLY A 42 30.22 14.42 41.18
C GLY A 42 30.65 14.29 39.75
N THR A 43 31.83 14.80 39.47
CA THR A 43 32.64 14.62 38.25
C THR A 43 32.55 13.21 37.71
N LEU A 44 32.06 13.06 36.47
CA LEU A 44 32.04 11.82 35.70
C LEU A 44 33.45 11.42 35.29
N GLN A 45 34.02 10.44 36.01
CA GLN A 45 35.16 9.65 35.54
C GLN A 45 34.62 8.63 34.49
N PRO A 46 35.38 8.32 33.40
CA PRO A 46 34.98 7.33 32.41
C PRO A 46 34.99 5.93 33.09
N SER A 47 33.83 5.29 33.13
CA SER A 47 33.68 3.92 33.61
C SER A 47 34.48 2.99 32.71
N LYS A 48 35.46 2.30 33.33
CA LYS A 48 36.25 1.20 32.76
C LYS A 48 35.29 0.15 32.21
N GLY A 49 35.43 -0.16 30.91
CA GLY A 49 34.64 -1.18 30.23
C GLY A 49 34.69 -2.51 30.98
N GLN A 50 33.54 -2.94 31.46
CA GLN A 50 33.35 -4.33 31.89
C GLN A 50 33.57 -5.22 30.68
N LYS A 51 34.64 -6.01 30.67
CA LYS A 51 34.84 -7.11 29.71
C LYS A 51 33.67 -8.08 29.92
N GLN A 52 32.71 -8.09 29.00
CA GLN A 52 31.66 -9.09 28.97
C GLN A 52 32.29 -10.48 28.98
N GLN A 53 31.95 -11.30 29.96
CA GLN A 53 32.49 -12.65 30.08
C GLN A 53 31.78 -13.54 29.05
N LEU A 54 32.50 -13.93 28.00
CA LEU A 54 31.98 -14.80 26.94
C LEU A 54 31.46 -16.12 27.53
N CYS A 55 30.32 -16.61 27.05
CA CYS A 55 29.80 -17.93 27.37
C CYS A 55 30.85 -19.01 27.08
N THR A 56 31.14 -19.86 28.05
CA THR A 56 32.21 -20.88 27.97
C THR A 56 32.02 -21.86 26.83
N THR A 57 30.79 -22.16 26.43
CA THR A 57 30.46 -23.02 25.26
C THR A 57 30.71 -22.30 23.95
N CYS A 58 30.29 -21.02 23.84
CA CYS A 58 30.53 -20.20 22.66
C CYS A 58 32.02 -19.89 22.46
N ALA A 59 32.77 -19.68 23.54
CA ALA A 59 34.22 -19.48 23.51
C ALA A 59 35.00 -20.69 22.95
N LYS A 60 34.42 -21.90 23.04
CA LYS A 60 34.96 -23.12 22.43
C LYS A 60 34.53 -23.35 20.95
N GLY A 61 33.87 -22.38 20.34
CA GLY A 61 33.39 -22.49 18.97
C GLY A 61 32.11 -23.33 18.79
N HIS A 62 31.43 -23.72 19.88
CA HIS A 62 30.20 -24.49 19.83
C HIS A 62 28.97 -23.60 20.05
N THR A 63 27.90 -23.87 19.30
CA THR A 63 26.60 -23.19 19.48
C THR A 63 25.94 -23.65 20.78
N CYS A 64 25.78 -22.78 21.75
CA CYS A 64 25.12 -23.11 23.02
C CYS A 64 23.60 -23.16 22.91
N GLN A 65 22.93 -23.80 23.88
CA GLN A 65 21.46 -23.97 23.86
C GLN A 65 20.72 -22.62 23.89
N SER A 66 21.25 -21.60 24.53
CA SER A 66 20.67 -20.25 24.53
C SER A 66 20.60 -19.67 23.13
N VAL A 67 21.68 -19.78 22.34
CA VAL A 67 21.71 -19.34 20.93
C VAL A 67 20.66 -20.09 20.11
N ILE A 68 20.54 -21.41 20.28
CA ILE A 68 19.55 -22.22 19.56
C ILE A 68 18.12 -21.76 19.90
N ASN A 69 17.82 -21.57 21.19
CA ASN A 69 16.49 -21.16 21.65
C ASN A 69 16.14 -19.75 21.17
N ARG A 70 17.05 -18.78 21.28
CA ARG A 70 16.86 -17.41 20.80
C ARG A 70 16.70 -17.38 19.27
N THR A 71 17.46 -18.19 18.53
CA THR A 71 17.34 -18.32 17.07
C THR A 71 15.96 -18.85 16.65
N ARG A 72 15.42 -19.86 17.39
CA ARG A 72 14.04 -20.34 17.19
C ARG A 72 13.01 -19.25 17.48
N GLN A 73 13.20 -18.51 18.59
CA GLN A 73 12.34 -17.38 18.94
C GLN A 73 12.34 -16.30 17.84
N MET A 74 13.51 -15.92 17.34
CA MET A 74 13.62 -14.96 16.22
C MET A 74 12.88 -15.46 14.99
N ARG A 75 12.99 -16.75 14.63
CA ARG A 75 12.27 -17.34 13.48
C ARG A 75 10.76 -17.25 13.70
N ALA A 76 10.24 -17.63 14.85
CA ALA A 76 8.81 -17.53 15.17
C ALA A 76 8.28 -16.08 15.10
N LEU A 77 9.11 -15.10 15.49
CA LEU A 77 8.78 -13.68 15.36
C LEU A 77 8.75 -13.22 13.90
N MET A 78 9.63 -13.75 13.05
CA MET A 78 9.59 -13.50 11.61
C MET A 78 8.31 -14.06 10.97
N ASP A 79 7.93 -15.30 11.33
CA ASP A 79 6.71 -15.96 10.87
C ASP A 79 5.45 -15.18 11.33
N SER A 80 5.50 -14.58 12.52
CA SER A 80 4.45 -13.71 13.08
C SER A 80 4.45 -12.28 12.54
N LYS A 81 5.27 -11.96 11.52
CA LYS A 81 5.43 -10.62 10.93
C LYS A 81 5.84 -9.53 11.92
N LYS A 82 6.66 -9.88 12.93
CA LYS A 82 7.18 -8.95 13.95
C LYS A 82 8.72 -8.82 13.88
N PRO A 83 9.31 -8.36 12.77
CA PRO A 83 10.76 -8.36 12.56
C PRO A 83 11.51 -7.44 13.54
N TYR A 84 10.87 -6.35 14.04
CA TYR A 84 11.49 -5.45 15.02
C TYR A 84 11.79 -6.16 16.36
N GLN A 85 10.93 -7.10 16.78
CA GLN A 85 11.16 -7.89 17.99
C GLN A 85 12.30 -8.89 17.79
N ALA A 86 12.50 -9.43 16.60
CA ALA A 86 13.62 -10.31 16.28
C ALA A 86 14.97 -9.59 16.45
N HIS A 87 15.07 -8.32 16.07
CA HIS A 87 16.26 -7.49 16.29
C HIS A 87 16.54 -7.30 17.79
N SER A 88 15.52 -7.02 18.59
CA SER A 88 15.66 -6.90 20.05
C SER A 88 16.18 -8.19 20.69
N VAL A 89 15.65 -9.35 20.28
CA VAL A 89 16.12 -10.67 20.77
C VAL A 89 17.59 -10.90 20.41
N PHE A 90 18.01 -10.50 19.22
CA PHE A 90 19.43 -10.59 18.82
C PHE A 90 20.31 -9.71 19.69
N LYS A 91 19.91 -8.47 19.96
CA LYS A 91 20.67 -7.55 20.81
C LYS A 91 20.85 -8.13 22.22
N HIS A 92 19.78 -8.66 22.82
CA HIS A 92 19.88 -9.32 24.14
C HIS A 92 20.83 -10.52 24.13
N LEU A 93 20.83 -11.31 23.04
CA LEU A 93 21.76 -12.44 22.90
C LEU A 93 23.22 -11.99 22.94
N MET A 94 23.52 -10.86 22.30
CA MET A 94 24.87 -10.27 22.32
C MET A 94 25.20 -9.69 23.69
N ASP A 95 24.27 -9.01 24.34
CA ASP A 95 24.44 -8.41 25.67
C ASP A 95 24.65 -9.49 26.75
N GLU A 96 24.08 -10.69 26.57
CA GLU A 96 24.31 -11.87 27.44
C GLU A 96 25.68 -12.54 27.20
N GLY A 97 26.51 -12.04 26.27
CA GLY A 97 27.84 -12.56 25.98
C GLY A 97 27.86 -13.86 25.18
N HIS A 98 26.79 -14.16 24.44
CA HIS A 98 26.72 -15.31 23.56
C HIS A 98 27.18 -14.95 22.14
N GLN A 99 27.84 -15.91 21.47
CA GLN A 99 28.26 -15.74 20.08
C GLN A 99 27.18 -16.29 19.14
N PRO A 100 26.54 -15.42 18.29
CA PRO A 100 25.50 -15.86 17.36
C PRO A 100 26.05 -16.85 16.31
N SER A 101 25.20 -17.77 15.87
CA SER A 101 25.50 -18.66 14.75
C SER A 101 25.22 -17.98 13.41
N LEU A 102 25.75 -18.54 12.29
CA LEU A 102 25.44 -18.05 10.94
C LEU A 102 23.91 -17.99 10.68
N VAL A 103 23.16 -18.98 11.17
CA VAL A 103 21.69 -19.01 11.05
C VAL A 103 21.05 -17.83 11.79
N THR A 104 21.58 -17.46 12.97
CA THR A 104 21.09 -16.30 13.73
C THR A 104 21.34 -15.00 12.95
N TYR A 105 22.51 -14.84 12.35
CA TYR A 105 22.84 -13.70 11.50
C TYR A 105 21.97 -13.64 10.24
N THR A 106 21.69 -14.79 9.62
CA THR A 106 20.80 -14.86 8.43
C THR A 106 19.37 -14.41 8.75
N ILE A 107 18.84 -14.80 9.91
CA ILE A 107 17.50 -14.36 10.35
C ILE A 107 17.52 -12.87 10.66
N LEU A 108 18.57 -12.36 11.31
CA LEU A 108 18.71 -10.92 11.57
C LEU A 108 18.79 -10.12 10.26
N LEU A 109 19.58 -10.57 9.29
CA LEU A 109 19.68 -9.96 7.97
C LEU A 109 18.30 -9.88 7.28
N THR A 110 17.54 -10.98 7.33
CA THR A 110 16.17 -11.01 6.80
C THR A 110 15.24 -10.06 7.57
N ALA A 111 15.39 -9.95 8.89
CA ALA A 111 14.61 -9.03 9.71
C ALA A 111 14.92 -7.56 9.38
N LEU A 112 16.18 -7.21 9.19
CA LEU A 112 16.62 -5.87 8.79
C LEU A 112 16.11 -5.52 7.37
N THR A 113 16.16 -6.48 6.44
CA THR A 113 15.62 -6.33 5.08
C THR A 113 14.13 -6.03 5.10
N ASN A 114 13.35 -6.78 5.89
CA ASN A 114 11.89 -6.58 6.01
C ASN A 114 11.53 -5.23 6.67
N GLN A 115 12.40 -4.71 7.54
CA GLN A 115 12.27 -3.38 8.14
C GLN A 115 12.82 -2.25 7.26
N ARG A 116 13.41 -2.57 6.11
CA ARG A 116 14.13 -1.62 5.23
C ARG A 116 15.31 -0.90 5.91
N MET A 117 15.92 -1.51 6.93
CA MET A 117 17.07 -0.97 7.65
C MET A 117 18.38 -1.34 6.94
N PHE A 118 18.52 -0.94 5.69
CA PHE A 118 19.66 -1.35 4.82
C PHE A 118 21.00 -0.79 5.28
N GLU A 119 21.02 0.35 5.96
CA GLU A 119 22.24 0.98 6.49
C GLU A 119 22.91 0.16 7.61
N SER A 120 22.17 -0.78 8.22
CA SER A 120 22.73 -1.68 9.26
C SER A 120 23.42 -2.91 8.67
N ILE A 121 23.27 -3.20 7.38
CA ILE A 121 23.83 -4.40 6.74
C ILE A 121 25.37 -4.42 6.76
N PRO A 122 26.09 -3.32 6.44
CA PRO A 122 27.56 -3.30 6.51
C PRO A 122 28.10 -3.62 7.90
N SER A 123 27.45 -3.09 8.97
CA SER A 123 27.82 -3.39 10.35
C SER A 123 27.62 -4.87 10.70
N LEU A 124 26.53 -5.48 10.22
CA LEU A 124 26.25 -6.90 10.38
C LEU A 124 27.32 -7.76 9.69
N LEU A 125 27.71 -7.40 8.46
CA LEU A 125 28.77 -8.10 7.72
C LEU A 125 30.10 -8.05 8.45
N ALA A 126 30.49 -6.87 8.94
CA ALA A 126 31.70 -6.73 9.74
C ALA A 126 31.68 -7.62 10.99
N GLN A 127 30.52 -7.77 11.65
CA GLN A 127 30.37 -8.68 12.79
C GLN A 127 30.55 -10.15 12.41
N VAL A 128 30.02 -10.59 11.25
CA VAL A 128 30.18 -11.96 10.74
C VAL A 128 31.65 -12.24 10.42
N GLU A 129 32.36 -11.28 9.80
CA GLU A 129 33.78 -11.37 9.46
C GLU A 129 34.65 -11.43 10.74
N LEU A 130 34.40 -10.54 11.71
CA LEU A 130 35.10 -10.53 13.01
C LEU A 130 34.88 -11.83 13.81
N ALA A 131 33.70 -12.43 13.69
CA ALA A 131 33.40 -13.71 14.31
C ALA A 131 34.09 -14.90 13.62
N GLY A 132 34.80 -14.69 12.52
CA GLY A 132 35.46 -15.74 11.74
C GLY A 132 34.51 -16.77 11.12
N ILE A 133 33.22 -16.44 10.97
CA ILE A 133 32.20 -17.34 10.46
C ILE A 133 32.25 -17.31 8.94
N ARG A 134 32.36 -18.50 8.31
CA ARG A 134 32.31 -18.62 6.85
C ARG A 134 30.87 -18.58 6.38
N PRO A 135 30.46 -17.61 5.54
CA PRO A 135 29.12 -17.55 4.97
C PRO A 135 28.83 -18.78 4.09
N ASP A 136 27.60 -19.27 4.16
CA ASP A 136 27.07 -20.34 3.31
C ASP A 136 26.18 -19.77 2.18
N SER A 137 25.69 -20.66 1.31
CA SER A 137 24.83 -20.29 0.18
C SER A 137 23.52 -19.61 0.64
N ILE A 138 23.00 -19.95 1.82
CA ILE A 138 21.76 -19.38 2.37
C ILE A 138 22.02 -17.95 2.81
N PHE A 139 23.12 -17.69 3.49
CA PHE A 139 23.50 -16.34 3.92
C PHE A 139 23.78 -15.43 2.71
N PHE A 140 24.52 -15.93 1.70
CA PHE A 140 24.78 -15.16 0.48
C PHE A 140 23.49 -14.83 -0.26
N ASN A 141 22.53 -15.76 -0.37
CA ASN A 141 21.23 -15.51 -0.99
C ASN A 141 20.42 -14.48 -0.22
N ALA A 142 20.42 -14.53 1.12
CA ALA A 142 19.76 -13.52 1.95
C ALA A 142 20.39 -12.12 1.75
N LEU A 143 21.74 -12.07 1.63
CA LEU A 143 22.47 -10.83 1.41
C LEU A 143 22.20 -10.24 0.02
N ILE A 144 22.23 -11.07 -1.03
CA ILE A 144 21.87 -10.66 -2.40
C ILE A 144 20.45 -10.11 -2.41
N ASN A 145 19.49 -10.81 -1.75
CA ASN A 145 18.11 -10.33 -1.66
C ASN A 145 18.01 -8.98 -0.93
N ALA A 146 18.77 -8.78 0.13
CA ALA A 146 18.79 -7.53 0.87
C ALA A 146 19.27 -6.34 0.01
N PHE A 147 20.33 -6.53 -0.78
CA PHE A 147 20.81 -5.51 -1.72
C PHE A 147 19.86 -5.28 -2.88
N VAL A 148 19.16 -6.31 -3.36
CA VAL A 148 18.12 -6.20 -4.39
C VAL A 148 16.95 -5.36 -3.88
N GLU A 149 16.45 -5.64 -2.67
CA GLU A 149 15.36 -4.85 -2.06
C GLU A 149 15.79 -3.40 -1.75
N ALA A 150 17.09 -3.18 -1.47
CA ALA A 150 17.68 -1.85 -1.34
C ALA A 150 17.90 -1.14 -2.70
N LYS A 151 17.62 -1.80 -3.83
CA LYS A 151 17.93 -1.36 -5.21
C LYS A 151 19.44 -1.12 -5.49
N ARG A 152 20.33 -1.72 -4.68
CA ARG A 152 21.79 -1.60 -4.76
C ARG A 152 22.38 -2.76 -5.59
N MET A 153 22.02 -2.81 -6.89
CA MET A 153 22.36 -3.94 -7.77
C MET A 153 23.86 -4.19 -7.93
N GLY A 154 24.70 -3.13 -7.87
CA GLY A 154 26.16 -3.28 -7.92
C GLY A 154 26.70 -4.14 -6.78
N GLU A 155 26.16 -3.95 -5.55
CA GLU A 155 26.56 -4.75 -4.39
C GLU A 155 25.96 -6.17 -4.44
N ALA A 156 24.75 -6.33 -4.97
CA ALA A 156 24.17 -7.63 -5.19
C ALA A 156 25.02 -8.49 -6.12
N ILE A 157 25.48 -7.95 -7.24
CA ILE A 157 26.37 -8.64 -8.20
C ILE A 157 27.75 -8.90 -7.58
N ASN A 158 28.34 -7.93 -6.86
CA ASN A 158 29.60 -8.15 -6.17
C ASN A 158 29.49 -9.29 -5.16
N THR A 159 28.35 -9.37 -4.45
CA THR A 159 28.07 -10.44 -3.49
C THR A 159 27.91 -11.80 -4.19
N PHE A 160 27.28 -11.85 -5.36
CA PHE A 160 27.19 -13.04 -6.20
C PHE A 160 28.59 -13.55 -6.62
N TRP A 161 29.48 -12.67 -7.03
CA TRP A 161 30.85 -13.06 -7.37
C TRP A 161 31.64 -13.53 -6.14
N LYS A 162 31.48 -12.85 -4.97
CA LYS A 162 32.09 -13.31 -3.70
C LYS A 162 31.58 -14.72 -3.33
N MET A 163 30.29 -15.01 -3.50
CA MET A 163 29.71 -16.32 -3.28
C MET A 163 30.42 -17.39 -4.13
N LYS A 164 30.59 -17.13 -5.44
CA LYS A 164 31.28 -18.06 -6.35
C LYS A 164 32.76 -18.28 -5.97
N HIS A 165 33.50 -17.21 -5.67
CA HIS A 165 34.90 -17.29 -5.25
C HIS A 165 35.10 -18.00 -3.91
N SER A 166 34.08 -17.97 -3.03
CA SER A 166 34.09 -18.71 -1.76
C SER A 166 33.77 -20.20 -1.89
N GLY A 167 33.61 -20.71 -3.12
CA GLY A 167 33.24 -22.09 -3.40
C GLY A 167 31.75 -22.42 -3.14
N CYS A 168 30.93 -21.42 -2.88
CA CYS A 168 29.49 -21.59 -2.74
C CYS A 168 28.81 -21.55 -4.11
N HIS A 169 28.13 -22.63 -4.50
CA HIS A 169 27.46 -22.69 -5.78
C HIS A 169 26.14 -21.90 -5.78
N PRO A 170 25.93 -20.99 -6.76
CA PRO A 170 24.66 -20.33 -6.97
C PRO A 170 23.55 -21.32 -7.28
N THR A 171 22.34 -21.03 -6.83
CA THR A 171 21.13 -21.83 -7.04
C THR A 171 20.15 -21.13 -7.98
N THR A 172 19.09 -21.82 -8.44
CA THR A 172 18.00 -21.19 -9.20
C THR A 172 17.44 -19.96 -8.46
N SER A 173 17.35 -20.02 -7.12
CA SER A 173 16.89 -18.90 -6.30
C SER A 173 17.84 -17.70 -6.38
N THR A 174 19.17 -17.92 -6.41
CA THR A 174 20.18 -16.86 -6.53
C THR A 174 19.98 -16.10 -7.84
N PHE A 175 19.91 -16.82 -8.97
CA PHE A 175 19.69 -16.22 -10.28
C PHE A 175 18.34 -15.52 -10.37
N ASN A 176 17.25 -16.15 -9.88
CA ASN A 176 15.91 -15.53 -9.88
C ASN A 176 15.86 -14.23 -9.08
N THR A 177 16.59 -14.15 -7.96
CA THR A 177 16.69 -12.92 -7.15
C THR A 177 17.39 -11.81 -7.92
N LEU A 178 18.49 -12.11 -8.62
CA LEU A 178 19.20 -11.12 -9.43
C LEU A 178 18.39 -10.66 -10.65
N ILE A 179 17.76 -11.60 -11.39
CA ILE A 179 16.90 -11.30 -12.54
C ILE A 179 15.73 -10.39 -12.09
N LYS A 180 15.07 -10.75 -10.97
CA LYS A 180 14.02 -9.92 -10.36
C LYS A 180 14.54 -8.53 -9.99
N GLY A 181 15.74 -8.47 -9.41
CA GLY A 181 16.35 -7.21 -8.97
C GLY A 181 16.57 -6.23 -10.10
N TYR A 182 17.16 -6.69 -11.19
CA TYR A 182 17.35 -5.85 -12.38
C TYR A 182 16.02 -5.44 -13.01
N GLY A 183 15.00 -6.32 -13.02
CA GLY A 183 13.64 -5.97 -13.44
C GLY A 183 13.03 -4.85 -12.60
N ILE A 184 13.17 -4.90 -11.26
CA ILE A 184 12.68 -3.85 -10.34
C ILE A 184 13.39 -2.49 -10.59
N VAL A 185 14.67 -2.52 -10.96
CA VAL A 185 15.43 -1.30 -11.26
C VAL A 185 15.17 -0.79 -12.68
N GLY A 186 14.36 -1.51 -13.48
CA GLY A 186 14.03 -1.12 -14.84
C GLY A 186 15.12 -1.38 -15.88
N LYS A 187 15.95 -2.42 -15.66
CA LYS A 187 17.04 -2.83 -16.56
C LYS A 187 16.85 -4.27 -17.05
N PRO A 188 15.86 -4.55 -17.90
CA PRO A 188 15.55 -5.90 -18.35
C PRO A 188 16.67 -6.54 -19.19
N GLU A 189 17.50 -5.73 -19.87
CA GLU A 189 18.69 -6.21 -20.60
C GLU A 189 19.68 -6.91 -19.66
N GLU A 190 19.89 -6.32 -18.47
CA GLU A 190 20.76 -6.93 -17.46
C GLU A 190 20.10 -8.18 -16.85
N SER A 191 18.76 -8.18 -16.69
CA SER A 191 18.01 -9.39 -16.33
C SER A 191 18.25 -10.51 -17.34
N GLN A 192 18.23 -10.20 -18.64
CA GLN A 192 18.49 -11.14 -19.72
C GLN A 192 19.94 -11.66 -19.66
N ARG A 193 20.92 -10.78 -19.42
CA ARG A 193 22.34 -11.20 -19.28
C ARG A 193 22.54 -12.17 -18.11
N VAL A 194 21.88 -11.92 -16.97
CA VAL A 194 21.93 -12.83 -15.81
C VAL A 194 21.26 -14.16 -16.14
N PHE A 195 20.16 -14.14 -16.90
CA PHE A 195 19.50 -15.36 -17.40
C PHE A 195 20.44 -16.14 -18.35
N ASP A 196 21.10 -15.48 -19.28
CA ASP A 196 22.03 -16.12 -20.21
C ASP A 196 23.23 -16.72 -19.44
N MET A 197 23.76 -16.02 -18.41
CA MET A 197 24.77 -16.59 -17.50
C MET A 197 24.29 -17.87 -16.83
N MET A 198 23.03 -17.91 -16.36
CA MET A 198 22.43 -19.09 -15.75
C MET A 198 22.39 -20.29 -16.72
N CYS A 199 22.05 -20.03 -17.99
CA CYS A 199 22.02 -21.05 -19.04
C CYS A 199 23.42 -21.60 -19.36
N ILE A 200 24.45 -20.75 -19.38
CA ILE A 200 25.85 -21.12 -19.66
C ILE A 200 26.43 -21.94 -18.51
N GLU A 201 26.08 -21.65 -17.27
CA GLU A 201 26.68 -22.31 -16.10
C GLU A 201 26.33 -23.82 -16.04
N GLY A 202 25.25 -24.24 -16.68
CA GLY A 202 24.88 -25.65 -16.90
C GLY A 202 24.52 -26.44 -15.62
N SER A 203 24.98 -25.98 -14.45
CA SER A 203 24.69 -26.61 -13.14
C SER A 203 23.27 -26.31 -12.65
N VAL A 204 22.65 -25.24 -13.15
CA VAL A 204 21.33 -24.75 -12.75
C VAL A 204 20.50 -24.49 -13.99
N ARG A 205 19.30 -25.08 -14.05
CA ARG A 205 18.39 -24.88 -15.19
C ARG A 205 17.31 -23.84 -14.88
N PRO A 206 16.99 -22.95 -15.83
CA PRO A 206 15.83 -22.07 -15.72
C PRO A 206 14.53 -22.89 -15.55
N ASN A 207 13.68 -22.43 -14.68
CA ASN A 207 12.36 -23.02 -14.46
C ASN A 207 11.24 -22.02 -14.82
N LEU A 208 9.98 -22.45 -14.72
CA LEU A 208 8.80 -21.62 -14.97
C LEU A 208 8.88 -20.25 -14.26
N THR A 209 9.30 -20.25 -12.99
CA THR A 209 9.45 -19.01 -12.21
C THR A 209 10.52 -18.08 -12.82
N THR A 210 11.65 -18.63 -13.26
CA THR A 210 12.74 -17.86 -13.90
C THR A 210 12.24 -17.14 -15.15
N TYR A 211 11.54 -17.87 -16.04
CA TYR A 211 10.97 -17.29 -17.25
C TYR A 211 9.89 -16.24 -16.94
N ASN A 212 8.98 -16.51 -16.00
CA ASN A 212 7.93 -15.57 -15.62
C ASN A 212 8.49 -14.25 -15.03
N ILE A 213 9.60 -14.31 -14.27
CA ILE A 213 10.27 -13.11 -13.76
C ILE A 213 10.88 -12.30 -14.92
N LEU A 214 11.49 -12.97 -15.89
CA LEU A 214 12.10 -12.32 -17.04
C LEU A 214 11.07 -11.72 -17.99
N VAL A 215 9.98 -12.46 -18.30
CA VAL A 215 8.83 -11.93 -19.06
C VAL A 215 8.28 -10.69 -18.38
N LYS A 216 8.10 -10.74 -17.05
CA LYS A 216 7.62 -9.59 -16.29
C LYS A 216 8.56 -8.39 -16.41
N ALA A 217 9.88 -8.59 -16.33
CA ALA A 217 10.85 -7.52 -16.43
C ALA A 217 10.76 -6.77 -17.78
N TRP A 218 10.57 -7.47 -18.88
CA TRP A 218 10.37 -6.89 -20.20
C TRP A 218 9.00 -6.22 -20.34
N CYS A 219 7.94 -6.84 -19.82
CA CYS A 219 6.58 -6.28 -19.79
C CYS A 219 6.51 -4.97 -19.00
N ASP A 220 7.19 -4.88 -17.85
CA ASP A 220 7.21 -3.68 -17.01
C ASP A 220 7.91 -2.48 -17.73
N GLN A 221 8.78 -2.75 -18.72
CA GLN A 221 9.41 -1.75 -19.60
C GLN A 221 8.66 -1.55 -20.93
N ARG A 222 7.44 -2.09 -21.06
CA ARG A 222 6.59 -2.00 -22.26
C ARG A 222 7.20 -2.62 -23.53
N ASN A 223 8.24 -3.43 -23.39
CA ASN A 223 8.86 -4.14 -24.51
C ASN A 223 8.28 -5.53 -24.68
N LEU A 224 7.13 -5.60 -25.35
CA LEU A 224 6.38 -6.83 -25.57
C LEU A 224 7.03 -7.78 -26.57
N GLU A 225 7.80 -7.27 -27.52
CA GLU A 225 8.51 -8.08 -28.51
C GLU A 225 9.54 -8.98 -27.83
N GLU A 226 10.37 -8.41 -26.96
CA GLU A 226 11.34 -9.18 -26.18
C GLU A 226 10.65 -10.12 -25.18
N ALA A 227 9.53 -9.69 -24.56
CA ALA A 227 8.76 -10.56 -23.69
C ALA A 227 8.27 -11.82 -24.43
N TRP A 228 7.77 -11.68 -25.66
CA TRP A 228 7.42 -12.82 -26.51
C TRP A 228 8.64 -13.64 -26.95
N GLY A 229 9.78 -13.02 -27.19
CA GLY A 229 11.06 -13.67 -27.44
C GLY A 229 11.44 -14.61 -26.29
N VAL A 230 11.23 -14.17 -25.03
CA VAL A 230 11.43 -14.99 -23.83
C VAL A 230 10.47 -16.17 -23.78
N VAL A 231 9.17 -15.99 -24.14
CA VAL A 231 8.19 -17.08 -24.22
C VAL A 231 8.60 -18.10 -25.30
N GLY A 232 9.15 -17.66 -26.42
CA GLY A 232 9.74 -18.54 -27.44
C GLY A 232 10.91 -19.38 -26.88
N LYS A 233 11.84 -18.75 -26.17
CA LYS A 233 12.95 -19.44 -25.47
C LYS A 233 12.43 -20.43 -24.42
N MET A 234 11.37 -20.09 -23.70
CA MET A 234 10.74 -20.93 -22.69
C MET A 234 10.21 -22.23 -23.31
N ARG A 235 9.45 -22.14 -24.41
CA ARG A 235 8.95 -23.32 -25.15
C ARG A 235 10.09 -24.16 -25.75
N ALA A 236 11.11 -23.50 -26.32
CA ALA A 236 12.29 -24.19 -26.83
C ALA A 236 13.07 -24.94 -25.74
N GLY A 237 13.04 -24.43 -24.50
CA GLY A 237 13.61 -25.07 -23.32
C GLY A 237 12.74 -26.19 -22.71
N GLY A 238 11.61 -26.53 -23.34
CA GLY A 238 10.69 -27.57 -22.86
C GLY A 238 9.83 -27.15 -21.65
N VAL A 239 9.74 -25.85 -21.38
CA VAL A 239 8.90 -25.32 -20.30
C VAL A 239 7.67 -24.65 -20.92
N GLU A 240 6.48 -25.21 -20.67
CA GLU A 240 5.24 -24.65 -21.20
C GLU A 240 4.81 -23.40 -20.41
N PRO A 241 4.40 -22.30 -21.11
CA PRO A 241 3.83 -21.13 -20.48
C PRO A 241 2.53 -21.45 -19.73
N ASP A 242 2.40 -20.92 -18.54
CA ASP A 242 1.21 -21.06 -17.69
C ASP A 242 0.31 -19.82 -17.74
N ILE A 243 -0.82 -19.87 -17.02
CA ILE A 243 -1.76 -18.73 -16.92
C ILE A 243 -1.10 -17.47 -16.33
N VAL A 244 -0.04 -17.61 -15.52
CA VAL A 244 0.69 -16.47 -14.93
C VAL A 244 1.50 -15.76 -16.02
N THR A 245 2.17 -16.53 -16.90
CA THR A 245 2.90 -16.01 -18.07
C THR A 245 1.96 -15.18 -18.95
N TYR A 246 0.83 -15.77 -19.35
CA TYR A 246 -0.13 -15.10 -20.23
C TYR A 246 -0.82 -13.90 -19.57
N ASN A 247 -1.20 -13.99 -18.29
CA ASN A 247 -1.75 -12.85 -17.54
C ASN A 247 -0.75 -11.70 -17.41
N THR A 248 0.56 -12.00 -17.33
CA THR A 248 1.60 -10.97 -17.28
C THR A 248 1.67 -10.20 -18.60
N ILE A 249 1.62 -10.91 -19.73
CA ILE A 249 1.63 -10.31 -21.07
C ILE A 249 0.32 -9.57 -21.34
N ALA A 250 -0.84 -10.16 -21.01
CA ALA A 250 -2.15 -9.52 -21.15
C ALA A 250 -2.22 -8.20 -20.34
N ASN A 251 -1.69 -8.21 -19.11
CA ASN A 251 -1.63 -6.99 -18.30
C ASN A 251 -0.70 -5.93 -18.92
N ALA A 252 0.38 -6.34 -19.57
CA ALA A 252 1.26 -5.41 -20.27
C ALA A 252 0.57 -4.81 -21.51
N TYR A 253 -0.17 -5.59 -22.30
CA TYR A 253 -1.02 -5.06 -23.37
C TYR A 253 -2.04 -4.05 -22.83
N ALA A 254 -2.76 -4.41 -21.76
CA ALA A 254 -3.75 -3.54 -21.13
C ALA A 254 -3.16 -2.24 -20.53
N ASN A 255 -1.87 -2.25 -20.12
CA ASN A 255 -1.17 -1.07 -19.64
C ASN A 255 -0.60 -0.21 -20.79
N ASN A 256 -0.49 -0.77 -21.98
CA ASN A 256 -0.07 -0.07 -23.20
C ASN A 256 -1.26 0.45 -24.02
N GLU A 257 -2.49 0.41 -23.47
CA GLU A 257 -3.72 0.82 -24.16
C GLU A 257 -4.05 -0.05 -25.39
N GLU A 258 -3.60 -1.30 -25.37
CA GLU A 258 -3.84 -2.32 -26.40
C GLU A 258 -4.66 -3.49 -25.84
N THR A 259 -5.70 -3.21 -25.03
CA THR A 259 -6.48 -4.24 -24.33
C THR A 259 -7.13 -5.24 -25.27
N TRP A 260 -7.46 -4.84 -26.49
CA TRP A 260 -8.01 -5.73 -27.51
C TRP A 260 -7.05 -6.89 -27.85
N ARG A 261 -5.72 -6.65 -27.87
CA ARG A 261 -4.72 -7.72 -28.04
C ARG A 261 -4.66 -8.65 -26.84
N ALA A 262 -4.86 -8.09 -25.64
CA ALA A 262 -4.96 -8.91 -24.43
C ALA A 262 -6.20 -9.84 -24.52
N GLU A 263 -7.34 -9.34 -25.01
CA GLU A 263 -8.56 -10.13 -25.21
C GLU A 263 -8.33 -11.24 -26.24
N GLU A 264 -7.76 -10.93 -27.42
CA GLU A 264 -7.43 -11.93 -28.45
C GLU A 264 -6.52 -13.03 -27.90
N LEU A 265 -5.45 -12.64 -27.20
CA LEU A 265 -4.54 -13.60 -26.57
C LEU A 265 -5.27 -14.55 -25.61
N ILE A 266 -6.16 -14.02 -24.77
CA ILE A 266 -6.88 -14.83 -23.79
C ILE A 266 -7.88 -15.76 -24.47
N VAL A 267 -8.57 -15.31 -25.51
CA VAL A 267 -9.47 -16.16 -26.30
C VAL A 267 -8.71 -17.29 -27.00
N GLU A 268 -7.52 -17.02 -27.56
CA GLU A 268 -6.69 -18.04 -28.20
C GLU A 268 -6.23 -19.12 -27.21
N ILE A 269 -5.82 -18.72 -26.00
CA ILE A 269 -5.28 -19.68 -25.02
C ILE A 269 -6.36 -20.43 -24.24
N GLN A 270 -7.62 -20.02 -24.25
CA GLN A 270 -8.71 -20.68 -23.50
C GLN A 270 -8.85 -22.17 -23.81
N THR A 271 -8.48 -22.60 -25.00
CA THR A 271 -8.50 -24.02 -25.41
C THR A 271 -7.39 -24.85 -24.76
N ARG A 272 -6.31 -24.20 -24.31
CA ARG A 272 -5.10 -24.84 -23.75
C ARG A 272 -4.93 -24.61 -22.27
N VAL A 273 -5.33 -23.44 -21.79
CA VAL A 273 -5.11 -23.00 -20.40
C VAL A 273 -6.42 -22.49 -19.82
N ARG A 274 -6.80 -23.01 -18.66
CA ARG A 274 -8.02 -22.57 -17.99
C ARG A 274 -7.86 -21.13 -17.50
N THR A 275 -8.68 -20.24 -18.00
CA THR A 275 -8.75 -18.84 -17.57
C THR A 275 -9.46 -18.69 -16.22
N SER A 276 -9.21 -17.60 -15.51
CA SER A 276 -9.77 -17.31 -14.19
C SER A 276 -10.39 -15.91 -14.15
N GLU A 277 -11.10 -15.61 -13.09
CA GLU A 277 -11.65 -14.26 -12.82
C GLU A 277 -10.54 -13.20 -12.88
N ARG A 278 -9.33 -13.54 -12.41
CA ARG A 278 -8.18 -12.61 -12.47
C ARG A 278 -7.80 -12.27 -13.92
N THR A 279 -7.86 -13.23 -14.82
CA THR A 279 -7.58 -13.05 -16.25
C THR A 279 -8.55 -12.05 -16.87
N TRP A 280 -9.83 -12.26 -16.66
CA TRP A 280 -10.88 -11.37 -17.14
C TRP A 280 -10.84 -10.00 -16.46
N GLY A 281 -10.49 -9.95 -15.17
CA GLY A 281 -10.28 -8.70 -14.44
C GLY A 281 -9.19 -7.82 -15.05
N ILE A 282 -8.14 -8.39 -15.65
CA ILE A 282 -7.10 -7.66 -16.39
C ILE A 282 -7.70 -6.99 -17.62
N ILE A 283 -8.48 -7.74 -18.42
CA ILE A 283 -9.09 -7.24 -19.67
C ILE A 283 -10.13 -6.15 -19.34
N ILE A 284 -11.05 -6.44 -18.42
CA ILE A 284 -12.09 -5.50 -18.02
C ILE A 284 -11.46 -4.22 -17.46
N GLY A 285 -10.44 -4.36 -16.59
CA GLY A 285 -9.70 -3.22 -16.04
C GLY A 285 -8.94 -2.42 -17.11
N GLY A 286 -8.45 -3.07 -18.15
CA GLY A 286 -7.84 -2.44 -19.32
C GLY A 286 -8.85 -1.59 -20.07
N TYR A 287 -9.97 -2.17 -20.50
CA TYR A 287 -11.03 -1.45 -21.20
C TYR A 287 -11.62 -0.30 -20.38
N CYS A 288 -11.77 -0.46 -19.06
CA CYS A 288 -12.19 0.64 -18.20
C CYS A 288 -11.20 1.80 -18.19
N ARG A 289 -9.88 1.53 -18.20
CA ARG A 289 -8.84 2.58 -18.28
C ARG A 289 -8.82 3.29 -19.63
N GLU A 290 -9.08 2.56 -20.72
CA GLU A 290 -9.19 3.09 -22.07
C GLU A 290 -10.51 3.84 -22.33
N GLY A 291 -11.44 3.84 -21.37
CA GLY A 291 -12.77 4.43 -21.52
C GLY A 291 -13.71 3.63 -22.43
N ARG A 292 -13.33 2.41 -22.83
CA ARG A 292 -14.09 1.50 -23.71
C ARG A 292 -15.03 0.63 -22.89
N LEU A 293 -16.03 1.29 -22.30
CA LEU A 293 -16.88 0.67 -21.26
C LEU A 293 -17.87 -0.37 -21.83
N GLU A 294 -18.27 -0.24 -23.08
CA GLU A 294 -19.13 -1.23 -23.75
C GLU A 294 -18.42 -2.58 -23.92
N GLU A 295 -17.14 -2.55 -24.29
CA GLU A 295 -16.31 -3.73 -24.41
C GLU A 295 -16.07 -4.37 -23.04
N ALA A 296 -15.86 -3.56 -22.00
CA ALA A 296 -15.74 -4.06 -20.63
C ALA A 296 -17.00 -4.83 -20.18
N LEU A 297 -18.20 -4.33 -20.53
CA LEU A 297 -19.46 -5.04 -20.26
C LEU A 297 -19.62 -6.31 -21.10
N ARG A 298 -19.21 -6.29 -22.37
CA ARG A 298 -19.22 -7.46 -23.24
C ARG A 298 -18.39 -8.61 -22.63
N CYS A 299 -17.26 -8.27 -21.98
CA CYS A 299 -16.43 -9.26 -21.32
C CYS A 299 -17.15 -10.01 -20.17
N ILE A 300 -18.14 -9.39 -19.50
CA ILE A 300 -18.97 -10.08 -18.50
C ILE A 300 -19.78 -11.22 -19.14
N GLN A 301 -20.32 -11.00 -20.34
CA GLN A 301 -21.03 -12.04 -21.08
C GLN A 301 -20.08 -13.17 -21.50
N GLN A 302 -18.90 -12.83 -22.01
CA GLN A 302 -17.88 -13.81 -22.38
C GLN A 302 -17.41 -14.64 -21.17
N MET A 303 -17.27 -14.03 -19.99
CA MET A 303 -17.00 -14.76 -18.73
C MET A 303 -18.09 -15.80 -18.44
N LYS A 304 -19.35 -15.39 -18.55
CA LYS A 304 -20.51 -16.27 -18.32
C LYS A 304 -20.50 -17.44 -19.30
N ASP A 305 -20.25 -17.16 -20.58
CA ASP A 305 -20.20 -18.16 -21.64
C ASP A 305 -19.03 -19.14 -21.44
N ALA A 306 -17.93 -18.66 -20.84
CA ALA A 306 -16.79 -19.48 -20.43
C ALA A 306 -17.01 -20.23 -19.08
N GLY A 307 -18.21 -20.10 -18.47
CA GLY A 307 -18.53 -20.72 -17.18
C GLY A 307 -17.80 -20.12 -15.98
N ILE A 308 -17.30 -18.89 -16.11
CA ILE A 308 -16.59 -18.16 -15.04
C ILE A 308 -17.54 -17.14 -14.42
N VAL A 309 -17.80 -17.29 -13.12
CA VAL A 309 -18.66 -16.34 -12.39
C VAL A 309 -17.86 -15.08 -12.03
N PRO A 310 -18.32 -13.87 -12.42
CA PRO A 310 -17.70 -12.63 -11.98
C PRO A 310 -17.70 -12.53 -10.44
N ASN A 311 -16.68 -11.89 -9.88
CA ASN A 311 -16.61 -11.61 -8.44
C ASN A 311 -16.83 -10.11 -8.15
N VAL A 312 -16.91 -9.75 -6.86
CA VAL A 312 -17.12 -8.35 -6.42
C VAL A 312 -16.04 -7.40 -6.95
N VAL A 313 -14.79 -7.87 -7.11
CA VAL A 313 -13.66 -7.05 -7.60
C VAL A 313 -13.88 -6.62 -9.05
N ILE A 314 -14.39 -7.51 -9.90
CA ILE A 314 -14.71 -7.21 -11.30
C ILE A 314 -15.81 -6.16 -11.39
N PHE A 315 -16.88 -6.33 -10.61
CA PHE A 315 -17.96 -5.34 -10.57
C PHE A 315 -17.50 -3.99 -10.01
N ASN A 316 -16.65 -3.99 -8.98
CA ASN A 316 -16.08 -2.75 -8.46
C ASN A 316 -15.19 -2.04 -9.50
N THR A 317 -14.47 -2.80 -10.34
CA THR A 317 -13.67 -2.25 -11.44
C THR A 317 -14.56 -1.60 -12.49
N LEU A 318 -15.65 -2.26 -12.90
CA LEU A 318 -16.64 -1.72 -13.83
C LEU A 318 -17.32 -0.47 -13.25
N LEU A 319 -17.82 -0.57 -12.00
CA LEU A 319 -18.45 0.55 -11.30
C LEU A 319 -17.53 1.77 -11.29
N LYS A 320 -16.27 1.59 -10.96
CA LYS A 320 -15.30 2.68 -10.99
C LYS A 320 -15.18 3.29 -12.38
N GLY A 321 -15.04 2.48 -13.44
CA GLY A 321 -14.94 2.98 -14.82
C GLY A 321 -16.16 3.81 -15.24
N PHE A 322 -17.38 3.35 -14.94
CA PHE A 322 -18.61 4.08 -15.25
C PHE A 322 -18.85 5.31 -14.37
N LEU A 323 -18.41 5.25 -13.10
CA LEU A 323 -18.42 6.41 -12.21
C LEU A 323 -17.44 7.50 -12.68
N ASP A 324 -16.26 7.12 -13.13
CA ASP A 324 -15.26 8.04 -13.69
C ASP A 324 -15.77 8.69 -15.00
N ALA A 325 -16.57 7.96 -15.79
CA ALA A 325 -17.28 8.47 -16.96
C ALA A 325 -18.58 9.23 -16.63
N ASN A 326 -18.96 9.33 -15.35
CA ASN A 326 -20.18 9.99 -14.87
C ASN A 326 -21.50 9.43 -15.46
N ASP A 327 -21.51 8.15 -15.88
CA ASP A 327 -22.72 7.46 -16.36
C ASP A 327 -23.48 6.78 -15.22
N MET A 328 -24.33 7.56 -14.54
CA MET A 328 -25.12 7.08 -13.41
C MET A 328 -26.19 6.05 -13.79
N ALA A 329 -26.66 6.04 -15.04
CA ALA A 329 -27.63 5.06 -15.51
C ALA A 329 -26.98 3.68 -15.60
N ALA A 330 -25.77 3.60 -16.17
CA ALA A 330 -25.00 2.38 -16.24
C ALA A 330 -24.58 1.86 -14.84
N VAL A 331 -24.22 2.77 -13.92
CA VAL A 331 -23.92 2.40 -12.51
C VAL A 331 -25.09 1.67 -11.85
N ASN A 332 -26.31 2.16 -11.99
CA ASN A 332 -27.49 1.50 -11.45
C ASN A 332 -27.74 0.12 -12.07
N ASN A 333 -27.49 0.00 -13.40
CA ASN A 333 -27.62 -1.28 -14.08
C ASN A 333 -26.56 -2.29 -13.62
N ILE A 334 -25.32 -1.84 -13.37
CA ILE A 334 -24.25 -2.71 -12.84
C ILE A 334 -24.60 -3.21 -11.43
N LEU A 335 -25.17 -2.37 -10.57
CA LEU A 335 -25.67 -2.78 -9.27
C LEU A 335 -26.78 -3.83 -9.39
N GLY A 336 -27.69 -3.66 -10.35
CA GLY A 336 -28.71 -4.64 -10.68
C GLY A 336 -28.13 -5.97 -11.19
N LEU A 337 -27.04 -5.91 -11.99
CA LEU A 337 -26.30 -7.10 -12.42
C LEU A 337 -25.63 -7.80 -11.24
N MET A 338 -25.00 -7.08 -10.30
CA MET A 338 -24.45 -7.68 -9.07
C MET A 338 -25.51 -8.49 -8.32
N GLU A 339 -26.71 -7.93 -8.19
CA GLU A 339 -27.83 -8.59 -7.52
C GLU A 339 -28.28 -9.85 -8.29
N GLN A 340 -28.37 -9.79 -9.63
CA GLN A 340 -28.70 -10.95 -10.48
C GLN A 340 -27.67 -12.08 -10.37
N PHE A 341 -26.39 -11.76 -10.20
CA PHE A 341 -25.33 -12.75 -9.94
C PHE A 341 -25.25 -13.18 -8.47
N GLY A 342 -26.10 -12.65 -7.59
CA GLY A 342 -26.09 -12.93 -6.16
C GLY A 342 -24.88 -12.36 -5.42
N ILE A 343 -24.23 -11.36 -6.01
CA ILE A 343 -23.03 -10.71 -5.45
C ILE A 343 -23.48 -9.49 -4.65
N LYS A 344 -23.20 -9.50 -3.36
CA LYS A 344 -23.53 -8.37 -2.49
C LYS A 344 -22.48 -7.26 -2.64
N PRO A 345 -22.91 -5.98 -2.76
CA PRO A 345 -22.01 -4.85 -2.65
C PRO A 345 -21.19 -4.89 -1.35
N ASP A 346 -19.94 -4.54 -1.43
CA ASP A 346 -19.02 -4.45 -0.29
C ASP A 346 -18.68 -2.98 0.04
N ILE A 347 -17.86 -2.78 1.06
CA ILE A 347 -17.41 -1.44 1.48
C ILE A 347 -16.72 -0.68 0.34
N VAL A 348 -16.01 -1.38 -0.56
CA VAL A 348 -15.34 -0.78 -1.72
C VAL A 348 -16.36 -0.29 -2.75
N THR A 349 -17.42 -1.09 -3.00
CA THR A 349 -18.55 -0.73 -3.88
C THR A 349 -19.18 0.59 -3.44
N TYR A 350 -19.53 0.69 -2.16
CA TYR A 350 -20.12 1.91 -1.60
C TYR A 350 -19.13 3.07 -1.57
N SER A 351 -17.85 2.83 -1.25
CA SER A 351 -16.81 3.86 -1.22
C SER A 351 -16.60 4.50 -2.60
N HIS A 352 -16.64 3.73 -3.69
CA HIS A 352 -16.58 4.28 -5.05
C HIS A 352 -17.75 5.22 -5.34
N GLN A 353 -18.99 4.82 -5.03
CA GLN A 353 -20.18 5.66 -5.22
C GLN A 353 -20.11 6.93 -4.37
N LEU A 354 -19.78 6.79 -3.07
CA LEU A 354 -19.62 7.91 -2.16
C LEU A 354 -18.56 8.90 -2.64
N ASN A 355 -17.41 8.41 -3.09
CA ASN A 355 -16.33 9.27 -3.59
C ASN A 355 -16.76 10.07 -4.82
N THR A 356 -17.48 9.45 -5.76
CA THR A 356 -17.97 10.13 -6.97
C THR A 356 -19.02 11.16 -6.64
N PHE A 357 -20.04 10.83 -5.84
CA PHE A 357 -21.06 11.81 -5.44
C PHE A 357 -20.47 12.95 -4.60
N SER A 358 -19.50 12.64 -3.75
CA SER A 358 -18.74 13.64 -2.97
C SER A 358 -17.92 14.56 -3.89
N SER A 359 -17.27 14.03 -4.93
CA SER A 359 -16.48 14.84 -5.87
C SER A 359 -17.35 15.75 -6.74
N LEU A 360 -18.55 15.31 -7.10
CA LEU A 360 -19.54 16.07 -7.86
C LEU A 360 -20.37 17.06 -7.00
N GLY A 361 -20.13 17.12 -5.69
CA GLY A 361 -20.88 17.99 -4.78
C GLY A 361 -22.31 17.54 -4.49
N HIS A 362 -22.71 16.33 -4.93
CA HIS A 362 -24.07 15.81 -4.72
C HIS A 362 -24.24 15.17 -3.33
N MET A 363 -24.04 15.95 -2.25
CA MET A 363 -24.03 15.44 -0.89
C MET A 363 -25.33 14.78 -0.45
N ALA A 364 -26.51 15.24 -0.96
CA ALA A 364 -27.79 14.59 -0.68
C ALA A 364 -27.84 13.14 -1.21
N LYS A 365 -27.27 12.87 -2.40
CA LYS A 365 -27.14 11.51 -2.95
C LYS A 365 -26.09 10.71 -2.18
N CYS A 366 -24.99 11.36 -1.80
CA CYS A 366 -23.93 10.77 -1.01
C CYS A 366 -24.47 10.22 0.32
N MET A 367 -25.27 11.00 1.05
CA MET A 367 -25.90 10.55 2.31
C MET A 367 -26.87 9.39 2.09
N LYS A 368 -27.68 9.40 1.02
CA LYS A 368 -28.56 8.27 0.70
C LYS A 368 -27.79 6.96 0.46
N VAL A 369 -26.62 7.04 -0.20
CA VAL A 369 -25.76 5.87 -0.41
C VAL A 369 -25.14 5.41 0.90
N PHE A 370 -24.76 6.33 1.77
CA PHE A 370 -24.26 6.03 3.11
C PHE A 370 -25.32 5.32 3.97
N ASP A 371 -26.54 5.85 4.00
CA ASP A 371 -27.66 5.24 4.73
C ASP A 371 -27.93 3.82 4.21
N LYS A 372 -27.95 3.61 2.88
CA LYS A 372 -28.11 2.29 2.26
C LYS A 372 -26.99 1.32 2.64
N MET A 373 -25.75 1.81 2.75
CA MET A 373 -24.60 1.02 3.21
C MET A 373 -24.83 0.50 4.63
N VAL A 374 -25.24 1.39 5.54
CA VAL A 374 -25.51 1.06 6.95
C VAL A 374 -26.71 0.11 7.06
N GLU A 375 -27.81 0.35 6.33
CA GLU A 375 -28.99 -0.53 6.25
C GLU A 375 -28.63 -1.93 5.73
N SER A 376 -27.64 -2.03 4.85
CA SER A 376 -27.11 -3.32 4.35
C SER A 376 -26.22 -4.06 5.36
N GLY A 377 -26.03 -3.50 6.57
CA GLY A 377 -25.22 -4.09 7.64
C GLY A 377 -23.71 -3.95 7.42
N ILE A 378 -23.27 -3.02 6.54
CA ILE A 378 -21.84 -2.76 6.30
C ILE A 378 -21.41 -1.59 7.18
N GLU A 379 -20.49 -1.87 8.12
CA GLU A 379 -19.95 -0.85 9.02
C GLU A 379 -19.03 0.12 8.26
N PRO A 380 -19.30 1.45 8.34
CA PRO A 380 -18.44 2.45 7.73
C PRO A 380 -17.05 2.48 8.38
N ASP A 381 -16.00 2.46 7.58
CA ASP A 381 -14.62 2.60 8.03
C ASP A 381 -14.17 4.08 8.07
N PRO A 382 -12.99 4.41 8.66
CA PRO A 382 -12.47 5.78 8.66
C PRO A 382 -12.28 6.39 7.27
N GLN A 383 -12.14 5.55 6.22
CA GLN A 383 -11.99 6.03 4.84
C GLN A 383 -13.32 6.55 4.29
N VAL A 384 -14.42 5.86 4.56
CA VAL A 384 -15.78 6.30 4.20
C VAL A 384 -16.08 7.66 4.84
N TYR A 385 -15.82 7.83 6.13
CA TYR A 385 -15.99 9.12 6.80
C TYR A 385 -15.08 10.22 6.23
N SER A 386 -13.85 9.88 5.84
CA SER A 386 -12.95 10.83 5.18
C SER A 386 -13.48 11.28 3.81
N ILE A 387 -14.15 10.40 3.06
CA ILE A 387 -14.80 10.75 1.79
C ILE A 387 -15.97 11.71 2.03
N LEU A 388 -16.83 11.41 3.01
CA LEU A 388 -17.97 12.27 3.38
C LEU A 388 -17.49 13.65 3.86
N ALA A 389 -16.47 13.69 4.74
CA ALA A 389 -15.91 14.95 5.23
C ALA A 389 -15.37 15.81 4.09
N LYS A 390 -14.62 15.22 3.13
CA LYS A 390 -14.15 15.92 1.93
C LYS A 390 -15.31 16.48 1.09
N GLY A 391 -16.40 15.73 0.98
CA GLY A 391 -17.59 16.18 0.26
C GLY A 391 -18.25 17.38 0.92
N PHE A 392 -18.46 17.35 2.23
CA PHE A 392 -19.02 18.48 2.96
C PHE A 392 -18.11 19.71 2.92
N VAL A 393 -16.79 19.52 3.01
CA VAL A 393 -15.82 20.62 2.85
C VAL A 393 -15.93 21.26 1.46
N ARG A 394 -16.00 20.47 0.38
CA ARG A 394 -16.22 20.98 -0.99
C ARG A 394 -17.57 21.70 -1.14
N ALA A 395 -18.59 21.22 -0.45
CA ALA A 395 -19.90 21.87 -0.41
C ALA A 395 -19.93 23.11 0.50
N LYS A 396 -18.78 23.56 1.04
CA LYS A 396 -18.66 24.68 1.99
C LYS A 396 -19.54 24.53 3.23
N GLN A 397 -19.66 23.32 3.76
CA GLN A 397 -20.43 22.95 4.96
C GLN A 397 -19.49 22.28 6.00
N PRO A 398 -18.51 23.00 6.54
CA PRO A 398 -17.54 22.41 7.49
C PRO A 398 -18.18 21.98 8.81
N GLU A 399 -19.33 22.58 9.19
CA GLU A 399 -20.11 22.18 10.38
C GLU A 399 -20.52 20.71 10.27
N LYS A 400 -21.08 20.31 9.11
CA LYS A 400 -21.48 18.92 8.88
C LYS A 400 -20.30 17.96 8.82
N ALA A 401 -19.15 18.44 8.31
CA ALA A 401 -17.93 17.66 8.34
C ALA A 401 -17.39 17.47 9.78
N GLU A 402 -17.59 18.45 10.67
CA GLU A 402 -17.26 18.33 12.10
C GLU A 402 -18.22 17.39 12.82
N ASP A 403 -19.52 17.40 12.49
CA ASP A 403 -20.52 16.48 13.04
C ASP A 403 -20.17 15.01 12.75
N LEU A 404 -19.53 14.72 11.60
CA LEU A 404 -19.05 13.37 11.30
C LEU A 404 -18.00 12.88 12.31
N LEU A 405 -17.14 13.77 12.84
CA LEU A 405 -16.17 13.40 13.89
C LEU A 405 -16.88 12.95 15.18
N LEU A 406 -18.02 13.57 15.49
CA LEU A 406 -18.85 13.17 16.64
C LEU A 406 -19.52 11.82 16.38
N GLN A 407 -20.09 11.64 15.19
CA GLN A 407 -20.72 10.37 14.79
C GLN A 407 -19.72 9.20 14.81
N MET A 408 -18.50 9.40 14.29
CA MET A 408 -17.42 8.41 14.37
C MET A 408 -17.16 7.99 15.82
N SER A 409 -17.04 8.96 16.72
CA SER A 409 -16.77 8.71 18.14
C SER A 409 -17.93 7.94 18.81
N HIS A 410 -19.19 8.25 18.48
CA HIS A 410 -20.37 7.55 19.01
C HIS A 410 -20.45 6.09 18.53
N LEU A 411 -20.00 5.81 17.31
CA LEU A 411 -19.99 4.46 16.72
C LEU A 411 -18.71 3.68 17.06
N GLY A 412 -17.80 4.23 17.88
CA GLY A 412 -16.56 3.58 18.26
C GLY A 412 -15.50 3.56 17.14
N VAL A 413 -15.72 4.30 16.06
CA VAL A 413 -14.77 4.47 14.96
C VAL A 413 -13.81 5.61 15.31
N CYS A 414 -12.54 5.33 15.51
CA CYS A 414 -11.57 6.37 15.85
C CYS A 414 -11.27 7.27 14.65
N PRO A 415 -11.53 8.60 14.73
CA PRO A 415 -11.10 9.54 13.71
C PRO A 415 -9.57 9.51 13.55
N ASN A 416 -9.09 9.58 12.31
CA ASN A 416 -7.67 9.57 11.99
C ASN A 416 -7.15 10.98 11.61
N VAL A 417 -5.83 11.09 11.43
CA VAL A 417 -5.17 12.35 11.03
C VAL A 417 -5.80 12.94 9.75
N VAL A 418 -6.18 12.10 8.79
CA VAL A 418 -6.75 12.55 7.51
C VAL A 418 -8.11 13.18 7.72
N THR A 419 -8.98 12.56 8.53
CA THR A 419 -10.33 13.08 8.80
C THR A 419 -10.25 14.42 9.53
N PHE A 420 -9.45 14.52 10.61
CA PHE A 420 -9.26 15.78 11.33
C PHE A 420 -8.68 16.89 10.42
N THR A 421 -7.62 16.59 9.66
CA THR A 421 -7.00 17.57 8.75
C THR A 421 -7.98 18.05 7.68
N THR A 422 -8.86 17.16 7.20
CA THR A 422 -9.90 17.52 6.23
C THR A 422 -10.91 18.50 6.84
N VAL A 423 -11.37 18.26 8.07
CA VAL A 423 -12.30 19.19 8.75
C VAL A 423 -11.63 20.53 9.05
N ILE A 424 -10.37 20.52 9.51
CA ILE A 424 -9.57 21.76 9.70
C ILE A 424 -9.48 22.53 8.37
N SER A 425 -9.16 21.86 7.25
CA SER A 425 -9.12 22.47 5.92
C SER A 425 -10.48 23.08 5.53
N GLY A 426 -11.57 22.45 5.93
CA GLY A 426 -12.92 22.97 5.71
C GLY A 426 -13.15 24.30 6.42
N TRP A 427 -12.83 24.39 7.70
CA TRP A 427 -12.93 25.62 8.46
C TRP A 427 -11.98 26.72 7.95
N CYS A 428 -10.75 26.38 7.56
CA CYS A 428 -9.84 27.31 6.91
C CYS A 428 -10.43 27.88 5.60
N SER A 429 -11.11 27.05 4.81
CA SER A 429 -11.67 27.46 3.50
C SER A 429 -12.86 28.41 3.60
N VAL A 430 -13.55 28.45 4.75
CA VAL A 430 -14.61 29.43 5.05
C VAL A 430 -14.11 30.58 5.92
N ALA A 431 -12.79 30.67 6.08
CA ALA A 431 -12.10 31.73 6.82
C ALA A 431 -12.43 31.78 8.34
N ASP A 432 -12.90 30.68 8.92
CA ASP A 432 -13.12 30.55 10.37
C ASP A 432 -11.95 29.79 11.02
N MET A 433 -10.90 30.53 11.37
CA MET A 433 -9.70 29.97 11.99
C MET A 433 -9.90 29.62 13.46
N GLU A 434 -10.89 30.22 14.13
CA GLU A 434 -11.22 29.88 15.52
C GLU A 434 -11.76 28.44 15.60
N SER A 435 -12.70 28.10 14.73
CA SER A 435 -13.22 26.72 14.62
C SER A 435 -12.13 25.75 14.13
N ALA A 436 -11.25 26.16 13.20
CA ALA A 436 -10.13 25.34 12.76
C ALA A 436 -9.18 24.98 13.92
N MET A 437 -8.83 25.95 14.77
CA MET A 437 -7.99 25.75 15.95
C MET A 437 -8.68 24.89 17.02
N ARG A 438 -9.97 25.07 17.23
CA ARG A 438 -10.77 24.23 18.14
C ARG A 438 -10.73 22.75 17.70
N VAL A 439 -10.86 22.48 16.39
CA VAL A 439 -10.78 21.11 15.85
C VAL A 439 -9.36 20.55 15.99
N TYR A 440 -8.32 21.38 15.81
CA TYR A 440 -6.94 21.01 16.06
C TYR A 440 -6.70 20.60 17.52
N GLU A 441 -7.20 21.39 18.48
CA GLU A 441 -7.12 21.02 19.90
C GLU A 441 -7.85 19.72 20.21
N LYS A 442 -9.03 19.53 19.61
CA LYS A 442 -9.80 18.27 19.75
C LYS A 442 -9.01 17.08 19.20
N MET A 443 -8.31 17.25 18.07
CA MET A 443 -7.41 16.24 17.50
C MET A 443 -6.32 15.84 18.51
N CYS A 444 -5.64 16.81 19.11
CA CYS A 444 -4.59 16.58 20.10
C CYS A 444 -5.14 15.90 21.37
N LYS A 445 -6.28 16.37 21.89
CA LYS A 445 -6.97 15.78 23.06
C LYS A 445 -7.42 14.35 22.82
N SER A 446 -7.72 13.98 21.57
CA SER A 446 -8.08 12.61 21.17
C SER A 446 -6.86 11.68 20.99
N GLY A 447 -5.65 12.15 21.27
CA GLY A 447 -4.42 11.37 21.10
C GLY A 447 -3.98 11.18 19.64
N VAL A 448 -4.57 11.92 18.70
CA VAL A 448 -4.20 11.88 17.30
C VAL A 448 -3.14 12.96 17.04
N TYR A 449 -1.90 12.53 16.76
CA TYR A 449 -0.79 13.45 16.57
C TYR A 449 -0.86 14.17 15.22
N PRO A 450 -0.81 15.54 15.20
CA PRO A 450 -0.75 16.32 13.98
C PRO A 450 0.50 15.97 13.16
N ASN A 451 0.37 15.99 11.83
CA ASN A 451 1.49 15.78 10.91
C ASN A 451 1.81 17.08 10.14
N LEU A 452 2.84 17.03 9.29
CA LEU A 452 3.24 18.13 8.42
C LEU A 452 2.05 18.77 7.69
N ARG A 453 1.17 17.94 7.10
CA ARG A 453 0.01 18.42 6.33
C ARG A 453 -0.99 19.19 7.20
N THR A 454 -1.20 18.76 8.45
CA THR A 454 -2.09 19.46 9.38
C THR A 454 -1.58 20.88 9.67
N PHE A 455 -0.29 21.03 9.96
CA PHE A 455 0.31 22.35 10.22
C PHE A 455 0.34 23.22 8.97
N GLU A 456 0.71 22.67 7.81
CA GLU A 456 0.67 23.42 6.54
C GLU A 456 -0.74 23.90 6.19
N THR A 457 -1.78 23.12 6.53
CA THR A 457 -3.18 23.53 6.34
C THR A 457 -3.56 24.71 7.23
N LEU A 458 -3.14 24.73 8.49
CA LEU A 458 -3.39 25.86 9.40
C LEU A 458 -2.60 27.11 8.99
N ILE A 459 -1.33 26.93 8.60
CA ILE A 459 -0.49 28.02 8.08
C ILE A 459 -1.14 28.64 6.83
N TRP A 460 -1.58 27.80 5.89
CA TRP A 460 -2.30 28.25 4.70
C TRP A 460 -3.58 29.04 5.07
N GLY A 461 -4.39 28.54 6.02
CA GLY A 461 -5.60 29.22 6.47
C GLY A 461 -5.33 30.62 7.04
N TYR A 462 -4.30 30.78 7.86
CA TYR A 462 -3.89 32.10 8.37
C TYR A 462 -3.27 32.99 7.28
N SER A 463 -2.57 32.39 6.30
CA SER A 463 -2.03 33.10 5.14
C SER A 463 -3.14 33.71 4.29
N GLU A 464 -4.20 32.96 3.98
CA GLU A 464 -5.37 33.45 3.25
C GLU A 464 -6.09 34.62 3.98
N GLN A 465 -6.09 34.60 5.30
CA GLN A 465 -6.63 35.69 6.12
C GLN A 465 -5.68 36.88 6.32
N LYS A 466 -4.53 36.85 5.66
CA LYS A 466 -3.49 37.92 5.80
C LYS A 466 -3.04 38.12 7.26
N GLN A 467 -2.90 37.04 8.01
CA GLN A 467 -2.43 37.03 9.40
C GLN A 467 -1.10 36.27 9.52
N PRO A 468 0.01 36.77 8.92
CA PRO A 468 1.28 36.03 8.87
C PRO A 468 1.89 35.79 10.25
N TRP A 469 1.65 36.67 11.23
CA TRP A 469 2.13 36.47 12.61
C TRP A 469 1.52 35.22 13.26
N LYS A 470 0.24 34.93 13.01
CA LYS A 470 -0.39 33.70 13.50
C LYS A 470 0.10 32.44 12.74
N ALA A 471 0.45 32.58 11.46
CA ALA A 471 1.09 31.52 10.71
C ALA A 471 2.46 31.15 11.30
N GLU A 472 3.22 32.13 11.81
CA GLU A 472 4.48 31.90 12.52
C GLU A 472 4.27 31.23 13.89
N GLU A 473 3.21 31.62 14.64
CA GLU A 473 2.83 30.92 15.87
C GLU A 473 2.57 29.43 15.60
N VAL A 474 1.88 29.08 14.50
CA VAL A 474 1.64 27.69 14.09
C VAL A 474 2.96 27.01 13.71
N LEU A 475 3.91 27.69 13.07
CA LEU A 475 5.24 27.16 12.79
C LEU A 475 6.00 26.84 14.08
N GLN A 476 5.87 27.70 15.10
CA GLN A 476 6.47 27.45 16.41
C GLN A 476 5.84 26.23 17.08
N MET A 477 4.50 26.12 17.09
CA MET A 477 3.79 24.92 17.59
C MET A 477 4.24 23.65 16.87
N MET A 478 4.47 23.72 15.54
CA MET A 478 4.97 22.59 14.74
C MET A 478 6.35 22.12 15.23
N ARG A 479 7.27 23.06 15.53
CA ARG A 479 8.61 22.75 16.06
C ARG A 479 8.52 22.13 17.45
N GLU A 480 7.67 22.66 18.33
CA GLU A 480 7.45 22.16 19.70
C GLU A 480 6.89 20.75 19.73
N THR A 481 6.05 20.39 18.76
CA THR A 481 5.53 19.02 18.58
C THR A 481 6.53 18.06 17.93
N GLY A 482 7.74 18.52 17.56
CA GLY A 482 8.79 17.71 16.94
C GLY A 482 8.60 17.43 15.45
N VAL A 483 7.62 18.08 14.81
CA VAL A 483 7.40 17.94 13.35
C VAL A 483 8.34 18.90 12.62
N LYS A 484 9.22 18.37 11.77
CA LYS A 484 10.20 19.19 11.03
C LYS A 484 9.55 19.94 9.86
N PRO A 485 9.65 21.28 9.80
CA PRO A 485 9.20 22.04 8.65
C PRO A 485 9.98 21.67 7.37
N LYS A 486 9.29 21.70 6.24
CA LYS A 486 9.89 21.57 4.91
C LYS A 486 10.04 22.94 4.22
N GLN A 487 10.72 22.97 3.08
CA GLN A 487 10.82 24.17 2.25
C GLN A 487 9.43 24.73 1.88
N SER A 488 8.45 23.86 1.57
CA SER A 488 7.06 24.23 1.31
C SER A 488 6.43 25.05 2.44
N THR A 489 6.70 24.66 3.69
CA THR A 489 6.18 25.34 4.89
C THR A 489 6.71 26.78 4.99
N TYR A 490 8.00 26.99 4.71
CA TYR A 490 8.60 28.34 4.73
C TYR A 490 8.11 29.20 3.56
N CYS A 491 7.87 28.59 2.39
CA CYS A 491 7.28 29.30 1.25
C CYS A 491 5.88 29.84 1.57
N LEU A 492 5.02 29.01 2.22
CA LEU A 492 3.67 29.45 2.63
C LEU A 492 3.71 30.65 3.57
N ILE A 493 4.65 30.70 4.50
CA ILE A 493 4.80 31.84 5.43
C ILE A 493 5.35 33.07 4.70
N ALA A 494 6.35 32.89 3.83
CA ALA A 494 6.89 33.99 3.03
C ALA A 494 5.81 34.61 2.13
N ASP A 495 4.95 33.80 1.53
CA ASP A 495 3.83 34.25 0.70
C ASP A 495 2.77 35.00 1.56
N ALA A 496 2.54 34.53 2.80
CA ALA A 496 1.68 35.25 3.75
C ALA A 496 2.20 36.68 4.06
N TRP A 497 3.50 36.82 4.29
CA TRP A 497 4.13 38.13 4.54
C TRP A 497 4.13 39.04 3.32
N LYS A 498 4.35 38.49 2.11
CA LYS A 498 4.22 39.21 0.84
C LYS A 498 2.79 39.74 0.63
N ALA A 499 1.77 38.96 0.96
CA ALA A 499 0.37 39.33 0.80
C ALA A 499 -0.06 40.52 1.69
N VAL A 500 0.69 40.80 2.74
CA VAL A 500 0.49 41.98 3.64
C VAL A 500 1.37 43.17 3.24
N GLY A 501 2.24 43.04 2.21
CA GLY A 501 3.08 44.12 1.70
C GLY A 501 4.30 44.45 2.56
N LEU A 502 4.66 43.61 3.52
CA LEU A 502 5.80 43.80 4.42
C LEU A 502 7.12 43.20 3.90
N ILE A 503 7.08 42.50 2.77
CA ILE A 503 8.28 42.03 2.05
C ILE A 503 8.15 42.50 0.60
N GLU A 504 8.84 43.60 0.24
CA GLU A 504 9.05 43.97 -1.15
C GLU A 504 10.00 42.97 -1.83
N ASN A 505 9.76 42.72 -3.11
CA ASN A 505 10.51 41.81 -3.98
C ASN A 505 12.02 41.79 -3.68
N MET A 506 12.51 40.78 -2.99
CA MET A 506 13.94 40.55 -2.75
C MET A 506 14.74 40.15 -4.01
N ASN A 507 14.14 40.25 -5.20
CA ASN A 507 14.84 39.91 -6.45
C ASN A 507 15.65 41.06 -7.10
N ASN A 508 15.68 42.26 -6.49
CA ASN A 508 16.41 43.40 -7.09
C ASN A 508 17.20 44.22 -6.08
N SER A 509 18.01 43.64 -5.21
CA SER A 509 19.07 44.43 -4.56
C SER A 509 20.20 43.52 -4.06
N ASN A 510 21.38 43.71 -4.65
CA ASN A 510 22.67 43.37 -4.05
C ASN A 510 22.87 44.16 -2.76
N GLY A 511 22.45 43.64 -1.63
CA GLY A 511 22.60 44.28 -0.33
C GLY A 511 22.45 43.26 0.80
N SER A 512 23.45 43.22 1.66
CA SER A 512 23.62 42.39 2.85
C SER A 512 22.32 42.15 3.66
N PRO A 513 21.98 40.93 4.07
CA PRO A 513 20.77 40.63 4.84
C PRO A 513 21.03 40.85 6.32
N ASN A 514 20.65 42.04 6.83
CA ASN A 514 20.42 42.29 8.26
C ASN A 514 18.93 42.44 8.48
N GLY A 515 18.18 41.32 8.52
CA GLY A 515 16.78 41.26 8.91
C GLY A 515 16.59 40.05 9.84
N PRO A 516 15.48 39.95 10.63
CA PRO A 516 15.27 38.95 11.67
C PRO A 516 15.13 37.52 11.18
N PHE A 517 15.43 37.24 9.92
CA PHE A 517 15.42 35.91 9.32
C PHE A 517 16.85 35.46 9.00
N ALA A 518 17.63 35.07 10.02
CA ALA A 518 18.81 34.23 9.83
C ALA A 518 18.35 32.80 9.47
N ILE A 519 18.31 32.50 8.17
CA ILE A 519 18.21 31.13 7.70
C ILE A 519 19.57 30.50 7.97
N ASP A 520 19.66 29.65 8.99
CA ASP A 520 20.78 28.74 9.17
C ASP A 520 21.00 27.96 7.86
N LYS A 521 22.19 28.09 7.31
CA LYS A 521 22.64 27.34 6.13
C LYS A 521 22.53 25.85 6.43
N LEU A 522 21.48 25.23 5.91
CA LEU A 522 21.34 23.79 5.86
C LEU A 522 21.83 23.28 4.49
N ASP A 523 22.65 22.25 4.55
CA ASP A 523 23.35 21.56 3.49
C ASP A 523 22.53 21.36 2.21
N HIS A 524 23.14 21.81 1.11
CA HIS A 524 22.70 21.51 -0.25
C HIS A 524 23.00 20.04 -0.60
N SER A 525 21.97 19.20 -0.60
CA SER A 525 21.89 18.04 -1.47
C SER A 525 20.43 17.60 -1.55
N ASP A 526 19.75 18.02 -2.59
CA ASP A 526 18.72 17.31 -3.37
C ASP A 526 17.92 18.32 -4.20
N ASP A 527 18.47 18.62 -5.38
CA ASP A 527 17.77 19.30 -6.47
C ASP A 527 16.82 18.29 -7.14
N ASN A 528 15.59 18.65 -7.20
CA ASN A 528 14.51 18.35 -8.14
C ASN A 528 13.19 18.02 -7.43
N CYS A 529 12.48 19.07 -7.07
CA CYS A 529 11.02 18.97 -6.87
C CYS A 529 10.36 20.13 -7.59
N ASN A 530 9.97 19.90 -8.84
CA ASN A 530 8.89 20.64 -9.48
C ASN A 530 7.61 20.35 -8.69
N VAL A 531 7.26 21.28 -7.83
CA VAL A 531 6.02 21.23 -7.05
C VAL A 531 4.88 21.67 -7.96
N GLN A 532 4.19 20.70 -8.55
CA GLN A 532 2.80 20.88 -8.98
C GLN A 532 1.94 20.93 -7.71
N ILE A 533 1.85 22.09 -7.10
CA ILE A 533 0.83 22.41 -6.10
C ILE A 533 -0.20 23.31 -6.76
N SER A 534 -1.44 22.78 -6.84
CA SER A 534 -2.68 23.54 -7.03
C SER A 534 -2.94 24.22 -8.38
N GLU A 535 -2.81 23.52 -9.48
CA GLU A 535 -3.65 23.85 -10.65
C GLU A 535 -5.04 23.17 -10.60
N ASP A 536 -5.27 22.26 -9.66
CA ASP A 536 -6.57 21.57 -9.53
C ASP A 536 -7.70 22.44 -8.97
N ASN A 537 -7.40 23.59 -8.37
CA ASN A 537 -8.44 24.48 -7.88
C ASN A 537 -8.87 25.58 -8.89
N ASN A 538 -8.12 25.82 -9.95
CA ASN A 538 -8.48 26.81 -10.98
C ASN A 538 -9.06 26.21 -12.27
N LYS A 539 -9.04 24.88 -12.44
CA LYS A 539 -9.71 24.22 -13.59
C LYS A 539 -11.20 23.96 -13.40
N LEU A 540 -11.76 24.33 -12.25
CA LEU A 540 -13.20 24.19 -11.97
C LEU A 540 -14.04 25.42 -12.38
N GLN A 541 -13.45 26.50 -12.90
CA GLN A 541 -14.21 27.68 -13.36
C GLN A 541 -14.28 27.89 -14.86
N SER A 542 -13.73 27.01 -15.70
CA SER A 542 -13.76 27.20 -17.16
C SER A 542 -14.19 25.96 -17.96
N PHE A 543 -14.99 25.06 -17.39
CA PHE A 543 -15.71 24.04 -18.14
C PHE A 543 -17.21 24.35 -18.14
N ASP A 544 -17.57 25.47 -18.79
CA ASP A 544 -18.91 25.72 -19.26
C ASP A 544 -18.90 25.69 -20.80
N GLU A 545 -19.79 24.86 -21.36
CA GLU A 545 -20.41 24.98 -22.70
C GLU A 545 -19.64 24.62 -23.97
N SER A 546 -18.75 23.62 -24.06
CA SER A 546 -18.38 23.23 -25.42
C SER A 546 -18.25 21.74 -25.79
N ASN A 547 -18.54 20.80 -24.90
CA ASN A 547 -18.51 19.36 -25.26
C ASN A 547 -19.79 18.57 -24.93
N GLY A 548 -20.94 19.22 -25.02
CA GLY A 548 -22.28 18.62 -24.86
C GLY A 548 -22.93 18.09 -26.14
N ARG A 549 -22.18 17.70 -27.15
CA ARG A 549 -22.76 17.10 -28.36
C ARG A 549 -21.84 16.05 -28.94
N ALA A 550 -22.09 14.78 -28.65
CA ALA A 550 -21.95 13.60 -29.51
C ALA A 550 -21.67 12.29 -28.78
N MET A 551 -22.41 11.95 -27.72
CA MET A 551 -22.43 10.58 -27.19
C MET A 551 -23.84 10.13 -26.74
N ASN A 552 -24.87 10.62 -27.41
CA ASN A 552 -26.25 10.20 -27.14
C ASN A 552 -26.80 9.39 -28.31
N GLY A 553 -26.85 8.09 -28.17
CA GLY A 553 -27.66 7.24 -29.04
C GLY A 553 -27.26 5.79 -29.17
N ARG A 554 -25.96 5.47 -29.18
CA ARG A 554 -25.52 4.08 -29.37
C ARG A 554 -25.25 3.32 -28.06
N SER A 555 -24.72 3.98 -27.04
CA SER A 555 -24.41 3.34 -25.75
C SER A 555 -25.62 2.79 -25.00
N ARG A 556 -26.77 3.47 -25.07
CA ARG A 556 -28.00 3.02 -24.39
C ARG A 556 -28.61 1.76 -24.98
N SER A 557 -28.53 1.62 -26.33
CA SER A 557 -29.10 0.46 -27.05
C SER A 557 -28.29 -0.81 -26.79
N SER A 558 -26.95 -0.73 -26.86
CA SER A 558 -26.06 -1.87 -26.66
C SER A 558 -26.07 -2.35 -25.21
N PHE A 559 -26.12 -1.43 -24.26
CA PHE A 559 -26.18 -1.76 -22.84
C PHE A 559 -27.47 -2.52 -22.46
N LEU A 560 -28.62 -2.05 -22.96
CA LEU A 560 -29.92 -2.72 -22.77
C LEU A 560 -29.95 -4.11 -23.41
N GLN A 561 -29.30 -4.30 -24.55
CA GLN A 561 -29.21 -5.60 -25.21
C GLN A 561 -28.32 -6.58 -24.41
N ILE A 562 -27.19 -6.13 -23.88
CA ILE A 562 -26.28 -6.96 -23.08
C ILE A 562 -26.92 -7.31 -21.73
N THR A 563 -27.57 -6.36 -21.06
CA THR A 563 -28.27 -6.62 -19.79
C THR A 563 -29.46 -7.55 -19.95
N ASN A 564 -30.19 -7.44 -21.07
CA ASN A 564 -31.30 -8.34 -21.40
C ASN A 564 -30.81 -9.75 -21.76
N ALA A 565 -29.66 -9.89 -22.42
CA ALA A 565 -29.03 -11.19 -22.70
C ALA A 565 -28.54 -11.89 -21.42
N LEU A 566 -28.03 -11.12 -20.45
CA LEU A 566 -27.65 -11.65 -19.13
C LEU A 566 -28.83 -12.08 -18.28
N GLY A 567 -30.00 -11.43 -18.44
CA GLY A 567 -31.22 -11.71 -17.67
C GLY A 567 -32.11 -12.86 -18.19
N SER A 568 -32.00 -13.20 -19.50
CA SER A 568 -32.95 -14.14 -20.14
C SER A 568 -32.60 -15.63 -20.00
N SER A 569 -31.50 -15.99 -19.39
CA SER A 569 -31.04 -17.38 -19.29
C SER A 569 -31.12 -18.03 -17.89
N GLY A 570 -32.02 -17.62 -17.05
CA GLY A 570 -32.21 -18.30 -15.75
C GLY A 570 -33.40 -17.80 -14.93
N ILE A 571 -34.49 -18.53 -15.07
CA ILE A 571 -35.54 -18.80 -14.07
C ILE A 571 -35.76 -17.73 -12.98
N VAL A 572 -36.85 -16.98 -13.08
CA VAL A 572 -38.01 -16.80 -12.24
C VAL A 572 -38.78 -15.56 -12.72
N SER A 573 -40.02 -15.79 -13.08
CA SER A 573 -41.04 -14.78 -13.41
C SER A 573 -41.23 -13.82 -12.24
N ALA A 574 -40.76 -12.61 -12.34
CA ALA A 574 -41.31 -11.50 -11.55
C ALA A 574 -42.52 -10.94 -12.30
N LYS A 575 -43.71 -11.09 -11.75
CA LYS A 575 -44.95 -10.46 -12.22
C LYS A 575 -44.75 -8.94 -12.31
N VAL A 576 -44.79 -8.44 -13.53
CA VAL A 576 -44.92 -7.01 -13.78
C VAL A 576 -46.32 -6.59 -13.28
N LEU A 577 -46.35 -5.88 -12.18
CA LEU A 577 -47.55 -5.12 -11.78
C LEU A 577 -47.67 -3.92 -12.72
N LYS A 578 -48.68 -3.98 -13.59
CA LYS A 578 -49.14 -2.86 -14.41
C LYS A 578 -49.51 -1.71 -13.47
N ALA A 579 -48.87 -0.58 -13.60
CA ALA A 579 -49.33 0.68 -13.06
C ALA A 579 -50.64 1.07 -13.81
N GLY A 580 -51.74 1.09 -13.08
CA GLY A 580 -53.02 1.57 -13.58
C GLY A 580 -53.00 3.08 -13.78
N GLU A 581 -53.54 3.48 -14.91
CA GLU A 581 -53.85 4.85 -15.28
C GLU A 581 -54.81 5.47 -14.23
N PHE A 582 -54.38 6.59 -13.64
CA PHE A 582 -55.29 7.48 -12.92
C PHE A 582 -55.59 8.69 -13.79
N HIS A 583 -56.82 8.75 -14.30
CA HIS A 583 -57.41 9.95 -14.87
C HIS A 583 -57.95 10.83 -13.72
N PRO A 584 -57.80 12.16 -13.79
CA PRO A 584 -58.43 13.05 -12.84
C PRO A 584 -59.85 13.36 -13.33
N LYS A 585 -60.82 13.24 -12.45
CA LYS A 585 -62.10 13.91 -12.54
C LYS A 585 -62.50 14.42 -11.14
N ASP A 586 -62.80 15.72 -11.16
CA ASP A 586 -63.52 16.59 -10.22
C ASP A 586 -62.76 16.98 -8.96
#